data_ea70a80e2a50592733129133631da47a
#
_entry.id   ea70a80e2a50592733129133631da47a
#
_cell.length_a   1.000
_cell.length_b   1.000
_cell.length_c   1.000
_cell.angle_alpha   90.00
_cell.angle_beta   90.00
_cell.angle_gamma   90.00
#
_symmetry.space_group_name_H-M   'P 1'
#
loop_
_entity.id
_entity.type
_entity.pdbx_description
1 polymer ?
#
loop_
_entity_poly.entity_id
_entity_poly.type
_entity_poly.pdbx_seq_one_letter_code
_entity_poly.pdbx_strand_id
1 'polypeptide(L)'
;NRLRCLIVVAGKADGLDEKLLQTIVRQYGLKPLFSPWEERFIYGEDQTFKDYAEARLRYESAWALLWALGFIDDLSRPDREANVPAMIRLINGQSAEDFRADARLRSMASILDRTDLVYRYHAAVYTAATNGEPIPAGLLPSVVHERHQALNWLIRYQDKNWDDVSTDTELAQ
;
A
#
# COMPACT_ATOMS: atom_id res chain seq x y z
N ASN A 1 6.21 10.12 -4.81
CA ASN A 1 7.40 9.27 -4.63
C ASN A 1 7.07 7.95 -3.93
N ARG A 2 6.38 7.96 -2.76
CA ARG A 2 6.03 6.75 -1.99
C ARG A 2 5.37 5.67 -2.86
N LEU A 3 4.38 6.06 -3.66
CA LEU A 3 3.68 5.17 -4.58
C LEU A 3 4.63 4.35 -5.47
N ARG A 4 5.65 4.99 -6.06
CA ARG A 4 6.60 4.29 -6.93
C ARG A 4 7.50 3.32 -6.16
N CYS A 5 7.91 3.67 -4.94
CA CYS A 5 8.66 2.76 -4.07
C CYS A 5 7.85 1.48 -3.81
N LEU A 6 6.59 1.62 -3.41
CA LEU A 6 5.71 0.48 -3.13
C LEU A 6 5.54 -0.43 -4.35
N ILE A 7 5.35 0.14 -5.54
CA ILE A 7 5.17 -0.63 -6.77
C ILE A 7 6.45 -1.36 -7.18
N VAL A 8 7.61 -0.74 -7.01
CA VAL A 8 8.90 -1.38 -7.31
C VAL A 8 9.18 -2.52 -6.34
N VAL A 9 8.89 -2.33 -5.06
CA VAL A 9 9.02 -3.36 -4.02
C VAL A 9 8.11 -4.56 -4.33
N ALA A 10 6.83 -4.30 -4.61
CA ALA A 10 5.88 -5.35 -4.98
C ALA A 10 6.25 -6.03 -6.31
N GLY A 11 6.75 -5.26 -7.28
CA GLY A 11 7.21 -5.77 -8.56
C GLY A 11 8.38 -6.73 -8.42
N LYS A 12 9.37 -6.43 -7.54
CA LYS A 12 10.43 -7.39 -7.21
C LYS A 12 9.86 -8.68 -6.66
N ALA A 13 8.89 -8.59 -5.77
CA ALA A 13 8.24 -9.77 -5.19
C ALA A 13 7.49 -10.61 -6.23
N ASP A 14 6.96 -9.98 -7.27
CA ASP A 14 6.30 -10.66 -8.41
C ASP A 14 7.29 -11.11 -9.51
N GLY A 15 8.60 -11.01 -9.28
CA GLY A 15 9.62 -11.49 -10.21
C GLY A 15 10.01 -10.48 -11.31
N LEU A 16 9.84 -9.18 -11.06
CA LEU A 16 10.35 -8.15 -11.97
C LEU A 16 11.85 -8.36 -12.22
N ASP A 17 12.25 -8.37 -13.49
CA ASP A 17 13.65 -8.54 -13.87
C ASP A 17 14.56 -7.52 -13.17
N GLU A 18 15.67 -8.00 -12.61
CA GLU A 18 16.57 -7.18 -11.80
C GLU A 18 17.15 -5.97 -12.56
N LYS A 19 17.48 -6.15 -13.85
CA LYS A 19 18.03 -5.04 -14.66
C LYS A 19 16.97 -3.97 -14.90
N LEU A 20 15.72 -4.40 -15.13
CA LEU A 20 14.60 -3.49 -15.29
C LEU A 20 14.29 -2.77 -13.97
N LEU A 21 14.30 -3.49 -12.85
CA LEU A 21 14.12 -2.91 -11.51
C LEU A 21 15.16 -1.82 -11.24
N GLN A 22 16.45 -2.11 -11.44
CA GLN A 22 17.53 -1.14 -11.23
C GLN A 22 17.43 0.06 -12.20
N THR A 23 16.93 -0.16 -13.40
CA THR A 23 16.68 0.90 -14.37
C THR A 23 15.58 1.85 -13.87
N ILE A 24 14.47 1.31 -13.39
CA ILE A 24 13.35 2.08 -12.81
C ILE A 24 13.82 2.86 -11.58
N VAL A 25 14.54 2.19 -10.67
CA VAL A 25 15.07 2.85 -9.46
C VAL A 25 15.95 4.05 -9.79
N ARG A 26 16.85 3.91 -10.77
CA ARG A 26 17.73 5.02 -11.23
C ARG A 26 16.94 6.11 -11.95
N GLN A 27 16.06 5.73 -12.87
CA GLN A 27 15.27 6.67 -13.65
C GLN A 27 14.43 7.61 -12.78
N TYR A 28 13.86 7.09 -11.70
CA TYR A 28 13.01 7.87 -10.80
C TYR A 28 13.69 8.31 -9.51
N GLY A 29 14.99 8.03 -9.35
CA GLY A 29 15.76 8.41 -8.16
C GLY A 29 15.19 7.83 -6.86
N LEU A 30 14.76 6.56 -6.87
CA LEU A 30 14.00 5.98 -5.75
C LEU A 30 14.87 5.56 -4.57
N LYS A 31 16.18 5.31 -4.78
CA LYS A 31 17.07 4.78 -3.75
C LYS A 31 16.98 5.53 -2.40
N PRO A 32 17.09 6.88 -2.33
CA PRO A 32 17.02 7.61 -1.08
C PRO A 32 15.58 7.74 -0.53
N LEU A 33 14.59 7.17 -1.21
CA LEU A 33 13.17 7.27 -0.86
C LEU A 33 12.61 5.97 -0.30
N PHE A 34 13.37 4.88 -0.40
CA PHE A 34 12.99 3.62 0.23
C PHE A 34 13.01 3.77 1.75
N SER A 35 12.08 3.11 2.40
CA SER A 35 12.14 2.91 3.85
C SER A 35 13.28 1.93 4.19
N PRO A 36 13.73 1.87 5.46
CA PRO A 36 14.76 0.91 5.87
C PRO A 36 14.43 -0.54 5.52
N TRP A 37 13.17 -0.95 5.70
CA TRP A 37 12.73 -2.30 5.34
C TRP A 37 12.77 -2.51 3.81
N GLU A 38 12.28 -1.54 3.04
CA GLU A 38 12.27 -1.60 1.57
C GLU A 38 13.68 -1.62 0.99
N GLU A 39 14.60 -0.80 1.53
CA GLU A 39 15.99 -0.79 1.10
C GLU A 39 16.64 -2.17 1.33
N ARG A 40 16.42 -2.77 2.50
CA ARG A 40 16.88 -4.13 2.79
C ARG A 40 16.24 -5.16 1.86
N PHE A 41 14.95 -5.05 1.55
CA PHE A 41 14.28 -5.95 0.63
C PHE A 41 14.80 -5.82 -0.81
N ILE A 42 15.08 -4.61 -1.28
CA ILE A 42 15.56 -4.35 -2.66
C ILE A 42 17.02 -4.78 -2.83
N TYR A 43 17.90 -4.52 -1.86
CA TYR A 43 19.35 -4.68 -2.02
C TYR A 43 19.98 -5.77 -1.16
N GLY A 44 19.28 -6.29 -0.17
CA GLY A 44 19.79 -7.40 0.66
C GLY A 44 19.83 -8.72 -0.10
N GLU A 45 20.44 -9.73 0.51
CA GLU A 45 20.59 -11.09 -0.06
C GLU A 45 19.81 -12.15 0.75
N ASP A 46 19.30 -11.79 1.93
CA ASP A 46 18.70 -12.73 2.91
C ASP A 46 17.17 -12.61 2.98
N GLN A 47 16.49 -12.30 1.87
CA GLN A 47 15.02 -12.20 1.88
C GLN A 47 14.40 -13.59 2.06
N THR A 48 13.47 -13.65 3.00
CA THR A 48 12.69 -14.87 3.28
C THR A 48 11.42 -14.92 2.42
N PHE A 49 10.78 -16.09 2.36
CA PHE A 49 9.45 -16.22 1.76
C PHE A 49 8.43 -15.26 2.37
N LYS A 50 8.53 -14.98 3.69
CA LYS A 50 7.68 -14.01 4.38
C LYS A 50 7.90 -12.59 3.85
N ASP A 51 9.16 -12.19 3.63
CA ASP A 51 9.48 -10.86 3.08
C ASP A 51 8.88 -10.69 1.67
N TYR A 52 8.94 -11.72 0.82
CA TYR A 52 8.31 -11.70 -0.50
C TYR A 52 6.79 -11.61 -0.43
N ALA A 53 6.15 -12.35 0.47
CA ALA A 53 4.71 -12.28 0.67
C ALA A 53 4.27 -10.89 1.16
N GLU A 54 5.01 -10.31 2.11
CA GLU A 54 4.77 -8.96 2.62
C GLU A 54 5.01 -7.89 1.54
N ALA A 55 6.12 -7.99 0.80
CA ALA A 55 6.44 -7.05 -0.29
C ALA A 55 5.35 -7.02 -1.36
N ARG A 56 4.79 -8.18 -1.72
CA ARG A 56 3.71 -8.27 -2.71
C ARG A 56 2.46 -7.53 -2.28
N LEU A 57 2.15 -7.52 -0.99
CA LEU A 57 0.99 -6.81 -0.46
C LEU A 57 1.10 -5.28 -0.62
N ARG A 58 2.30 -4.72 -0.86
CA ARG A 58 2.50 -3.29 -1.13
C ARG A 58 1.71 -2.77 -2.33
N TYR A 59 1.21 -3.64 -3.22
CA TYR A 59 0.24 -3.25 -4.25
C TYR A 59 -1.06 -2.72 -3.65
N GLU A 60 -1.51 -3.25 -2.52
CA GLU A 60 -2.73 -2.77 -1.85
C GLU A 60 -2.53 -1.37 -1.26
N SER A 61 -1.38 -1.13 -0.66
CA SER A 61 -0.98 0.19 -0.21
C SER A 61 -0.89 1.19 -1.36
N ALA A 62 -0.26 0.77 -2.48
CA ALA A 62 -0.17 1.60 -3.69
C ALA A 62 -1.56 1.92 -4.28
N TRP A 63 -2.48 0.95 -4.25
CA TRP A 63 -3.87 1.13 -4.69
C TRP A 63 -4.60 2.19 -3.85
N ALA A 64 -4.44 2.14 -2.52
CA ALA A 64 -5.00 3.14 -1.62
C ALA A 64 -4.44 4.54 -1.88
N LEU A 65 -3.13 4.66 -2.16
CA LEU A 65 -2.52 5.95 -2.52
C LEU A 65 -3.01 6.48 -3.88
N LEU A 66 -3.23 5.62 -4.87
CA LEU A 66 -3.81 6.01 -6.17
C LEU A 66 -5.24 6.54 -6.01
N TRP A 67 -6.02 5.91 -5.12
CA TRP A 67 -7.34 6.43 -4.77
C TRP A 67 -7.23 7.82 -4.12
N ALA A 68 -6.34 7.98 -3.16
CA ALA A 68 -6.15 9.26 -2.48
C ALA A 68 -5.71 10.38 -3.44
N LEU A 69 -4.90 10.04 -4.46
CA LEU A 69 -4.44 10.95 -5.50
C LEU A 69 -5.49 11.22 -6.60
N GLY A 70 -6.67 10.61 -6.54
CA GLY A 70 -7.75 10.84 -7.47
C GLY A 70 -7.67 10.06 -8.79
N PHE A 71 -6.74 9.13 -8.94
CA PHE A 71 -6.61 8.29 -10.14
C PHE A 71 -7.59 7.11 -10.17
N ILE A 72 -8.17 6.78 -9.05
CA ILE A 72 -9.16 5.72 -8.87
C ILE A 72 -10.37 6.32 -8.17
N ASP A 73 -11.56 6.14 -8.74
CA ASP A 73 -12.77 6.77 -8.23
C ASP A 73 -13.22 6.17 -6.90
N ASP A 74 -13.16 4.85 -6.77
CA ASP A 74 -13.54 4.15 -5.54
C ASP A 74 -12.47 3.16 -5.10
N LEU A 75 -12.07 3.25 -3.82
CA LEU A 75 -11.14 2.29 -3.22
C LEU A 75 -11.77 0.91 -3.06
N SER A 76 -13.02 0.74 -3.33
CA SER A 76 -13.78 -0.51 -3.22
C SER A 76 -13.64 -1.20 -1.85
N ARG A 77 -14.54 -2.14 -1.60
CA ARG A 77 -14.47 -2.97 -0.40
C ARG A 77 -13.26 -3.90 -0.48
N PRO A 78 -12.53 -4.15 0.63
CA PRO A 78 -11.35 -5.02 0.66
C PRO A 78 -11.73 -6.52 0.70
N ASP A 79 -12.59 -6.95 -0.21
CA ASP A 79 -13.02 -8.33 -0.45
C ASP A 79 -12.31 -8.94 -1.68
N ARG A 80 -11.44 -8.20 -2.29
CA ARG A 80 -10.60 -8.59 -3.43
C ARG A 80 -9.30 -7.79 -3.44
N GLU A 81 -8.30 -8.34 -4.09
CA GLU A 81 -7.01 -7.69 -4.30
C GLU A 81 -7.10 -6.54 -5.30
N ALA A 82 -6.10 -5.64 -5.24
CA ALA A 82 -5.93 -4.53 -6.16
C ALA A 82 -5.80 -5.01 -7.62
N ASN A 83 -6.33 -4.21 -8.55
CA ASN A 83 -6.17 -4.48 -9.98
C ASN A 83 -4.77 -4.04 -10.45
N VAL A 84 -3.76 -4.90 -10.18
CA VAL A 84 -2.36 -4.63 -10.54
C VAL A 84 -2.17 -4.29 -12.02
N PRO A 85 -2.76 -5.02 -12.99
CA PRO A 85 -2.66 -4.65 -14.39
C PRO A 85 -3.19 -3.25 -14.71
N ALA A 86 -4.28 -2.82 -14.08
CA ALA A 86 -4.81 -1.48 -14.26
C ALA A 86 -3.87 -0.42 -13.65
N MET A 87 -3.33 -0.68 -12.46
CA MET A 87 -2.34 0.17 -11.80
C MET A 87 -1.09 0.38 -12.67
N ILE A 88 -0.53 -0.69 -13.20
CA ILE A 88 0.67 -0.64 -14.05
C ILE A 88 0.40 0.13 -15.34
N ARG A 89 -0.75 -0.10 -16.00
CA ARG A 89 -1.14 0.66 -17.19
C ARG A 89 -1.26 2.16 -16.91
N LEU A 90 -1.86 2.54 -15.79
CA LEU A 90 -2.04 3.92 -15.38
C LEU A 90 -0.68 4.63 -15.17
N ILE A 91 0.26 3.96 -14.52
CA ILE A 91 1.57 4.53 -14.19
C ILE A 91 2.49 4.59 -15.40
N ASN A 92 2.45 3.59 -16.27
CA ASN A 92 3.28 3.51 -17.47
C ASN A 92 2.68 4.27 -18.66
N GLY A 93 1.39 4.63 -18.60
CA GLY A 93 0.68 5.32 -19.68
C GLY A 93 1.01 6.81 -19.81
N GLN A 94 1.80 7.37 -18.90
CA GLN A 94 2.11 8.80 -18.87
C GLN A 94 3.51 9.08 -18.27
N SER A 95 4.04 10.26 -18.55
CA SER A 95 5.30 10.69 -17.98
C SER A 95 5.17 10.92 -16.45
N ALA A 96 6.32 10.98 -15.74
CA ALA A 96 6.32 11.31 -14.33
C ALA A 96 5.83 12.74 -14.05
N GLU A 97 5.99 13.65 -15.01
CA GLU A 97 5.55 15.03 -14.93
C GLU A 97 4.03 15.10 -15.09
N ASP A 98 3.49 14.46 -16.13
CA ASP A 98 2.04 14.38 -16.37
C ASP A 98 1.34 13.72 -15.18
N PHE A 99 1.89 12.61 -14.68
CA PHE A 99 1.35 11.95 -13.48
C PHE A 99 1.25 12.90 -12.27
N ARG A 100 2.27 13.76 -12.05
CA ARG A 100 2.21 14.75 -10.96
C ARG A 100 1.22 15.87 -11.25
N ALA A 101 1.15 16.31 -12.51
CA ALA A 101 0.23 17.36 -12.94
C ALA A 101 -1.23 16.93 -12.84
N ASP A 102 -1.52 15.66 -13.10
CA ASP A 102 -2.86 15.09 -13.06
C ASP A 102 -3.32 14.69 -11.65
N ALA A 103 -2.39 14.47 -10.74
CA ALA A 103 -2.72 14.08 -9.37
C ALA A 103 -3.59 15.15 -8.68
N ARG A 104 -4.71 14.72 -8.13
CA ARG A 104 -5.66 15.55 -7.37
C ARG A 104 -5.93 14.89 -6.02
N LEU A 105 -5.23 15.35 -5.00
CA LEU A 105 -5.44 14.82 -3.65
C LEU A 105 -6.89 15.05 -3.24
N ARG A 106 -7.54 13.98 -2.79
CA ARG A 106 -8.90 14.06 -2.25
C ARG A 106 -8.94 14.96 -1.02
N SER A 107 -10.12 15.48 -0.69
CA SER A 107 -10.29 16.30 0.50
C SER A 107 -9.90 15.53 1.77
N MET A 108 -9.41 16.24 2.78
CA MET A 108 -9.07 15.63 4.07
C MET A 108 -10.27 14.89 4.66
N ALA A 109 -11.47 15.44 4.57
CA ALA A 109 -12.69 14.79 5.03
C ALA A 109 -12.90 13.43 4.32
N SER A 110 -12.77 13.38 3.00
CA SER A 110 -12.92 12.12 2.24
C SER A 110 -11.86 11.08 2.62
N ILE A 111 -10.63 11.52 2.89
CA ILE A 111 -9.54 10.62 3.31
C ILE A 111 -9.83 10.09 4.72
N LEU A 112 -10.23 10.95 5.66
CA LEU A 112 -10.57 10.54 7.03
C LEU A 112 -11.77 9.60 7.08
N ASP A 113 -12.83 9.87 6.32
CA ASP A 113 -14.00 8.99 6.22
C ASP A 113 -13.61 7.59 5.72
N ARG A 114 -12.72 7.54 4.71
CA ARG A 114 -12.23 6.26 4.19
C ARG A 114 -11.32 5.55 5.18
N THR A 115 -10.48 6.29 5.91
CA THR A 115 -9.62 5.74 6.95
C THR A 115 -10.45 5.12 8.08
N ASP A 116 -11.49 5.82 8.56
CA ASP A 116 -12.41 5.31 9.58
C ASP A 116 -13.13 4.03 9.09
N LEU A 117 -13.58 4.01 7.83
CA LEU A 117 -14.23 2.82 7.28
C LEU A 117 -13.27 1.62 7.23
N VAL A 118 -12.02 1.82 6.77
CA VAL A 118 -11.02 0.73 6.70
C VAL A 118 -10.58 0.29 8.10
N TYR A 119 -10.47 1.21 9.05
CA TYR A 119 -10.27 0.89 10.46
C TYR A 119 -11.37 -0.05 11.00
N ARG A 120 -12.65 0.25 10.70
CA ARG A 120 -13.78 -0.60 11.12
C ARG A 120 -13.73 -2.00 10.49
N TYR A 121 -13.32 -2.10 9.22
CA TYR A 121 -13.07 -3.39 8.59
C TYR A 121 -11.95 -4.15 9.29
N HIS A 122 -10.87 -3.45 9.67
CA HIS A 122 -9.74 -4.07 10.37
C HIS A 122 -10.16 -4.54 11.77
N ALA A 123 -10.89 -3.73 12.52
CA ALA A 123 -11.43 -4.11 13.82
C ALA A 123 -12.33 -5.35 13.73
N ALA A 124 -13.20 -5.42 12.72
CA ALA A 124 -14.06 -6.58 12.50
C ALA A 124 -13.28 -7.86 12.17
N VAL A 125 -12.24 -7.74 11.32
CA VAL A 125 -11.34 -8.85 10.98
C VAL A 125 -10.58 -9.31 12.22
N TYR A 126 -10.01 -8.38 12.98
CA TYR A 126 -9.26 -8.68 14.21
C TYR A 126 -10.14 -9.37 15.25
N THR A 127 -11.34 -8.85 15.50
CA THR A 127 -12.30 -9.44 16.45
C THR A 127 -12.68 -10.87 16.05
N ALA A 128 -13.03 -11.11 14.79
CA ALA A 128 -13.34 -12.43 14.30
C ALA A 128 -12.18 -13.41 14.46
N ALA A 129 -10.97 -12.99 14.07
CA ALA A 129 -9.76 -13.81 14.21
C ALA A 129 -9.47 -14.15 15.68
N THR A 130 -9.60 -13.18 16.58
CA THR A 130 -9.37 -13.38 18.05
C THR A 130 -10.38 -14.34 18.66
N ASN A 131 -11.63 -14.29 18.21
CA ASN A 131 -12.72 -15.16 18.69
C ASN A 131 -12.72 -16.54 17.99
N GLY A 132 -11.87 -16.78 16.99
CA GLY A 132 -11.91 -18.01 16.19
C GLY A 132 -13.14 -18.09 15.29
N GLU A 133 -13.72 -16.95 14.94
CA GLU A 133 -14.90 -16.82 14.09
C GLU A 133 -14.53 -16.67 12.60
N PRO A 134 -15.41 -17.03 11.67
CA PRO A 134 -15.19 -16.76 10.25
C PRO A 134 -15.04 -15.27 9.97
N ILE A 135 -14.10 -14.92 9.11
CA ILE A 135 -13.89 -13.52 8.70
C ILE A 135 -15.18 -12.98 8.05
N PRO A 136 -15.71 -11.85 8.55
CA PRO A 136 -17.02 -11.37 8.13
C PRO A 136 -17.02 -10.90 6.68
N ALA A 137 -18.12 -11.19 6.00
CA ALA A 137 -18.49 -10.55 4.75
C ALA A 137 -17.45 -10.69 3.61
N GLY A 138 -16.63 -11.75 3.63
CA GLY A 138 -15.63 -12.03 2.60
C GLY A 138 -14.45 -11.06 2.57
N LEU A 139 -14.22 -10.31 3.65
CA LEU A 139 -13.05 -9.43 3.76
C LEU A 139 -11.75 -10.24 3.66
N LEU A 140 -10.74 -9.66 3.01
CA LEU A 140 -9.39 -10.22 2.94
C LEU A 140 -8.51 -9.53 3.99
N PRO A 141 -8.08 -10.23 5.07
CA PRO A 141 -7.35 -9.61 6.19
C PRO A 141 -6.10 -8.85 5.76
N SER A 142 -5.30 -9.42 4.86
CA SER A 142 -4.08 -8.79 4.34
C SER A 142 -4.36 -7.50 3.55
N VAL A 143 -5.42 -7.50 2.73
CA VAL A 143 -5.85 -6.32 1.97
C VAL A 143 -6.32 -5.21 2.90
N VAL A 144 -7.12 -5.58 3.92
CA VAL A 144 -7.60 -4.64 4.94
C VAL A 144 -6.41 -4.00 5.67
N HIS A 145 -5.46 -4.83 6.14
CA HIS A 145 -4.28 -4.38 6.86
C HIS A 145 -3.45 -3.39 6.05
N GLU A 146 -3.09 -3.74 4.82
CA GLU A 146 -2.25 -2.90 3.96
C GLU A 146 -2.91 -1.57 3.59
N ARG A 147 -4.21 -1.58 3.27
CA ARG A 147 -4.94 -0.34 3.01
C ARG A 147 -5.06 0.53 4.25
N HIS A 148 -5.23 -0.08 5.43
CA HIS A 148 -5.24 0.63 6.71
C HIS A 148 -3.88 1.31 6.97
N GLN A 149 -2.77 0.58 6.80
CA GLN A 149 -1.42 1.12 6.94
C GLN A 149 -1.20 2.34 6.02
N ALA A 150 -1.55 2.22 4.74
CA ALA A 150 -1.37 3.29 3.78
C ALA A 150 -2.19 4.55 4.13
N LEU A 151 -3.43 4.37 4.57
CA LEU A 151 -4.30 5.47 4.96
C LEU A 151 -3.84 6.12 6.27
N ASN A 152 -3.42 5.34 7.27
CA ASN A 152 -2.85 5.86 8.51
C ASN A 152 -1.57 6.67 8.25
N TRP A 153 -0.70 6.17 7.36
CA TRP A 153 0.47 6.94 6.95
C TRP A 153 0.09 8.26 6.27
N LEU A 154 -0.92 8.24 5.40
CA LEU A 154 -1.36 9.41 4.66
C LEU A 154 -1.91 10.52 5.56
N ILE A 155 -2.64 10.16 6.62
CA ILE A 155 -3.15 11.11 7.63
C ILE A 155 -2.12 11.45 8.71
N ARG A 156 -0.89 10.95 8.59
CA ARG A 156 0.20 11.13 9.56
C ARG A 156 -0.16 10.62 10.96
N TYR A 157 -0.80 9.46 11.03
CA TYR A 157 -1.18 8.88 12.30
C TYR A 157 0.05 8.73 13.22
N GLN A 158 0.02 9.35 14.40
CA GLN A 158 1.10 9.42 15.38
C GLN A 158 2.45 9.96 14.83
N ASP A 159 2.46 10.68 13.71
CA ASP A 159 3.66 11.19 13.03
C ASP A 159 4.72 10.12 12.72
N LYS A 160 4.29 8.89 12.48
CA LYS A 160 5.18 7.76 12.22
C LYS A 160 5.66 7.70 10.76
N ASN A 161 6.87 7.16 10.60
CA ASN A 161 7.39 6.80 9.28
C ASN A 161 6.66 5.59 8.71
N TRP A 162 6.89 5.30 7.43
CA TRP A 162 6.22 4.24 6.70
C TRP A 162 6.30 2.86 7.39
N ASP A 163 7.49 2.47 7.84
CA ASP A 163 7.71 1.15 8.47
C ASP A 163 7.16 1.08 9.92
N ASP A 164 6.93 2.24 10.55
CA ASP A 164 6.57 2.34 11.97
C ASP A 164 5.10 2.69 12.19
N VAL A 165 4.34 2.97 11.10
CA VAL A 165 2.93 3.35 11.26
C VAL A 165 2.12 2.17 11.76
N SER A 166 1.46 2.37 12.90
CA SER A 166 0.64 1.35 13.53
C SER A 166 -0.71 1.18 12.83
N THR A 167 -1.15 -0.06 12.78
CA THR A 167 -2.51 -0.46 12.41
C THR A 167 -3.25 -1.09 13.59
N ASP A 168 -2.77 -0.87 14.81
CA ASP A 168 -3.38 -1.43 16.01
C ASP A 168 -4.86 -1.07 16.07
N THR A 169 -5.67 -2.09 16.17
CA THR A 169 -7.12 -2.00 16.29
C THR A 169 -7.59 -2.41 17.69
N GLU A 170 -6.68 -2.45 18.65
CA GLU A 170 -7.05 -2.64 20.04
C GLU A 170 -8.00 -1.52 20.44
N LEU A 171 -9.25 -1.87 20.58
CA LEU A 171 -10.24 -0.98 21.18
C LEU A 171 -9.69 -0.60 22.58
N ALA A 172 -9.45 0.69 22.81
CA ALA A 172 -9.18 1.19 24.14
C ALA A 172 -10.30 0.66 25.06
N GLN A 173 -9.93 -0.22 25.97
CA GLN A 173 -10.81 -0.74 27.02
C GLN A 173 -11.19 0.38 27.97
#